data_39184d7a6effc71cefd842ae34af6f3a
#
_entry.id   39184d7a6effc71cefd842ae34af6f3a
#
_cell.length_a   1.000
_cell.length_b   1.000
_cell.length_c   1.000
_cell.angle_alpha   90.00
_cell.angle_beta   90.00
_cell.angle_gamma   90.00
#
_symmetry.space_group_name_H-M   'P 1'
#
loop_
_entity.id
_entity.type
_entity.pdbx_description
1 polymer ?
#
loop_
_entity_poly.entity_id
_entity_poly.type
_entity_poly.pdbx_seq_one_letter_code
_entity_poly.pdbx_strand_id
1 'polypeptide(L)'
;VVTVEPGVTQGMLAVFLDEHGHDFMVPVTGAGPTCSILANALERGYGSTPHSDHFGAVTDLVAVLADGSWYRSALHEAGTAELARLFKWGIGPYVNGLFTQSGFGVVTQITIALARKPETTKICLFNLPSDDLLEPAVDKIRELLSELPGILGGINLMNRHRVLAMTAPYPAASELDSRGLMPE
;
A
#
# COMPACT_ATOMS: atom_id res chain seq x y z
N VAL A 1 0.59 -8.70 13.64
CA VAL A 1 -0.65 -8.29 12.95
C VAL A 1 -1.31 -7.16 13.72
N VAL A 2 -2.10 -6.34 13.04
CA VAL A 2 -2.99 -5.34 13.62
C VAL A 2 -4.37 -5.49 13.01
N THR A 3 -5.41 -5.33 13.83
CA THR A 3 -6.80 -5.29 13.36
C THR A 3 -7.27 -3.85 13.36
N VAL A 4 -7.82 -3.39 12.23
CA VAL A 4 -8.27 -2.02 12.03
C VAL A 4 -9.68 -1.95 11.44
N GLU A 5 -10.40 -0.88 11.78
CA GLU A 5 -11.70 -0.51 11.23
C GLU A 5 -11.55 0.55 10.13
N PRO A 6 -12.60 0.84 9.33
CA PRO A 6 -12.53 1.76 8.19
C PRO A 6 -12.01 3.16 8.51
N GLY A 7 -12.28 3.67 9.73
CA GLY A 7 -11.84 5.00 10.17
C GLY A 7 -10.36 5.09 10.54
N VAL A 8 -9.64 3.98 10.65
CA VAL A 8 -8.22 4.00 11.04
C VAL A 8 -7.36 4.43 9.85
N THR A 9 -6.66 5.54 10.02
CA THR A 9 -5.77 6.10 9.00
C THR A 9 -4.32 5.67 9.19
N GLN A 10 -3.50 5.87 8.16
CA GLN A 10 -2.05 5.62 8.22
C GLN A 10 -1.39 6.41 9.37
N GLY A 11 -1.77 7.69 9.53
CA GLY A 11 -1.24 8.53 10.59
C GLY A 11 -1.65 8.06 11.98
N MET A 12 -2.90 7.66 12.18
CA MET A 12 -3.38 7.11 13.46
C MET A 12 -2.60 5.84 13.86
N LEU A 13 -2.40 4.92 12.91
CA LEU A 13 -1.64 3.72 13.20
C LEU A 13 -0.17 4.02 13.49
N ALA A 14 0.43 5.00 12.79
CA ALA A 14 1.81 5.42 13.03
C ALA A 14 1.99 5.94 14.47
N VAL A 15 1.10 6.83 14.91
CA VAL A 15 1.10 7.36 16.28
C VAL A 15 0.91 6.24 17.31
N PHE A 16 -0.06 5.35 17.09
CA PHE A 16 -0.30 4.22 17.99
C PHE A 16 0.92 3.31 18.14
N LEU A 17 1.59 2.96 17.03
CA LEU A 17 2.77 2.10 17.07
C LEU A 17 3.93 2.77 17.82
N ASP A 18 4.14 4.07 17.60
CA ASP A 18 5.19 4.85 18.25
C ASP A 18 4.94 5.01 19.75
N GLU A 19 3.75 5.42 20.15
CA GLU A 19 3.37 5.61 21.57
C GLU A 19 3.47 4.32 22.39
N HIS A 20 3.25 3.15 21.75
CA HIS A 20 3.30 1.85 22.43
C HIS A 20 4.63 1.11 22.22
N GLY A 21 5.62 1.74 21.61
CA GLY A 21 6.94 1.14 21.39
C GLY A 21 6.93 -0.10 20.49
N HIS A 22 6.03 -0.13 19.51
CA HIS A 22 5.92 -1.25 18.57
C HIS A 22 6.75 -0.99 17.31
N ASP A 23 7.85 -1.69 17.13
CA ASP A 23 8.77 -1.56 16.00
C ASP A 23 8.24 -2.20 14.71
N PHE A 24 7.12 -1.66 14.20
CA PHE A 24 6.52 -2.09 12.95
C PHE A 24 6.33 -0.92 11.98
N MET A 25 6.31 -1.24 10.70
CA MET A 25 6.06 -0.28 9.62
C MET A 25 4.56 -0.20 9.34
N VAL A 26 4.07 1.03 9.15
CA VAL A 26 2.71 1.27 8.64
C VAL A 26 2.68 1.01 7.14
N PRO A 27 1.66 0.31 6.60
CA PRO A 27 1.47 0.21 5.15
C PRO A 27 1.07 1.59 4.60
N VAL A 28 2.02 2.26 3.95
CA VAL A 28 1.86 3.64 3.47
C VAL A 28 1.68 3.73 1.97
N THR A 29 0.90 4.75 1.54
CA THR A 29 0.70 5.12 0.14
C THR A 29 0.98 6.60 -0.09
N GLY A 30 1.08 7.00 -1.35
CA GLY A 30 1.20 8.40 -1.74
C GLY A 30 -0.02 9.28 -1.41
N ALA A 31 -1.14 8.70 -0.94
CA ALA A 31 -2.32 9.45 -0.52
C ALA A 31 -2.15 10.18 0.83
N GLY A 32 -1.09 9.85 1.58
CA GLY A 32 -0.70 10.55 2.80
C GLY A 32 -1.36 10.03 4.08
N PRO A 33 -1.07 10.69 5.23
CA PRO A 33 -1.39 10.18 6.55
C PRO A 33 -2.88 10.05 6.86
N THR A 34 -3.74 10.73 6.12
CA THR A 34 -5.21 10.67 6.29
C THR A 34 -5.89 9.54 5.53
N CYS A 35 -5.12 8.77 4.74
CA CYS A 35 -5.64 7.63 4.00
C CYS A 35 -6.05 6.49 4.94
N SER A 36 -7.26 5.95 4.77
CA SER A 36 -7.71 4.76 5.49
C SER A 36 -6.91 3.53 5.07
N ILE A 37 -6.40 2.80 6.04
CA ILE A 37 -5.63 1.56 5.82
C ILE A 37 -6.51 0.50 5.19
N LEU A 38 -7.73 0.32 5.72
CA LEU A 38 -8.68 -0.66 5.23
C LEU A 38 -9.11 -0.35 3.78
N ALA A 39 -9.53 0.89 3.51
CA ALA A 39 -9.96 1.28 2.17
C ALA A 39 -8.83 1.12 1.14
N ASN A 40 -7.61 1.51 1.50
CA ASN A 40 -6.46 1.33 0.63
C ASN A 40 -6.18 -0.15 0.32
N ALA A 41 -6.26 -1.03 1.31
CA ALA A 41 -6.06 -2.48 1.10
C ALA A 41 -7.14 -3.06 0.18
N LEU A 42 -8.42 -2.70 0.37
CA LEU A 42 -9.52 -3.19 -0.47
C LEU A 42 -9.45 -2.67 -1.92
N GLU A 43 -8.92 -1.47 -2.13
CA GLU A 43 -8.63 -0.91 -3.47
C GLU A 43 -7.35 -1.47 -4.09
N ARG A 44 -6.75 -2.51 -3.50
CA ARG A 44 -5.48 -3.11 -3.90
C ARG A 44 -4.35 -2.10 -3.97
N GLY A 45 -4.30 -1.23 -2.94
CA GLY A 45 -3.28 -0.22 -2.82
C GLY A 45 -1.88 -0.81 -2.74
N TYR A 46 -0.92 -0.06 -3.25
CA TYR A 46 0.48 -0.43 -3.31
C TYR A 46 1.34 0.59 -2.58
N GLY A 47 2.39 0.14 -1.93
CA GLY A 47 3.32 0.98 -1.19
C GLY A 47 4.76 0.50 -1.19
N SER A 48 5.61 1.18 -0.41
CA SER A 48 7.06 0.99 -0.38
C SER A 48 7.56 0.13 0.77
N THR A 49 6.67 -0.54 1.50
CA THR A 49 7.05 -1.45 2.59
C THR A 49 7.37 -2.84 2.04
N PRO A 50 8.01 -3.76 2.83
CA PRO A 50 8.16 -5.16 2.44
C PRO A 50 6.84 -5.83 2.04
N HIS A 51 5.70 -5.37 2.58
CA HIS A 51 4.35 -5.74 2.16
C HIS A 51 3.78 -4.69 1.20
N SER A 52 4.41 -4.55 0.04
CA SER A 52 4.02 -3.56 -0.97
C SER A 52 2.61 -3.78 -1.54
N ASP A 53 2.15 -5.01 -1.66
CA ASP A 53 0.75 -5.36 -1.90
C ASP A 53 -0.01 -5.31 -0.57
N HIS A 54 -0.75 -4.24 -0.34
CA HIS A 54 -1.43 -4.05 0.94
C HIS A 54 -2.55 -5.06 1.18
N PHE A 55 -3.28 -5.47 0.13
CA PHE A 55 -4.25 -6.54 0.27
C PHE A 55 -3.57 -7.90 0.43
N GLY A 56 -2.42 -8.08 -0.19
CA GLY A 56 -1.57 -9.25 0.02
C GLY A 56 -1.22 -9.49 1.49
N ALA A 57 -1.10 -8.43 2.28
CA ALA A 57 -0.82 -8.48 3.72
C ALA A 57 -2.07 -8.69 4.60
N VAL A 58 -3.30 -8.60 4.05
CA VAL A 58 -4.54 -8.86 4.81
C VAL A 58 -4.64 -10.35 5.11
N THR A 59 -4.81 -10.67 6.38
CA THR A 59 -4.92 -12.05 6.88
C THR A 59 -6.36 -12.44 7.20
N ASP A 60 -7.17 -11.53 7.71
CA ASP A 60 -8.58 -11.76 8.05
C ASP A 60 -9.45 -10.55 7.70
N LEU A 61 -10.75 -10.77 7.52
CA LEU A 61 -11.70 -9.77 7.13
C LEU A 61 -13.09 -10.09 7.73
N VAL A 62 -13.76 -9.07 8.19
CA VAL A 62 -15.17 -9.12 8.63
C VAL A 62 -15.98 -8.12 7.82
N ALA A 63 -17.13 -8.55 7.32
CA ALA A 63 -17.99 -7.71 6.49
C ALA A 63 -19.48 -7.95 6.78
N VAL A 64 -20.30 -7.01 6.35
CA VAL A 64 -21.78 -7.14 6.29
C VAL A 64 -22.16 -7.31 4.83
N LEU A 65 -22.94 -8.36 4.54
CA LEU A 65 -23.45 -8.67 3.21
C LEU A 65 -24.75 -7.89 2.90
N ALA A 66 -25.19 -7.96 1.65
CA ALA A 66 -26.37 -7.22 1.19
C ALA A 66 -27.68 -7.58 1.90
N ASP A 67 -27.78 -8.80 2.42
CA ASP A 67 -28.92 -9.28 3.20
C ASP A 67 -28.83 -8.93 4.70
N GLY A 68 -27.78 -8.20 5.11
CA GLY A 68 -27.52 -7.84 6.50
C GLY A 68 -26.81 -8.92 7.32
N SER A 69 -26.52 -10.08 6.74
CA SER A 69 -25.76 -11.12 7.42
C SER A 69 -24.29 -10.75 7.56
N TRP A 70 -23.62 -11.33 8.56
CA TRP A 70 -22.18 -11.15 8.75
C TRP A 70 -21.40 -12.18 7.97
N TYR A 71 -20.39 -11.72 7.25
CA TYR A 71 -19.34 -12.55 6.72
C TYR A 71 -18.15 -12.58 7.67
N ARG A 72 -17.68 -13.77 7.95
CA ARG A 72 -16.41 -14.09 8.62
C ARG A 72 -15.76 -15.27 7.94
N SER A 73 -14.43 -15.38 8.03
CA SER A 73 -13.74 -16.56 7.47
C SER A 73 -14.20 -17.85 8.15
N ALA A 74 -14.12 -18.99 7.46
CA ALA A 74 -14.50 -20.29 8.03
C ALA A 74 -13.72 -20.61 9.31
N LEU A 75 -12.47 -20.17 9.41
CA LEU A 75 -11.64 -20.35 10.59
C LEU A 75 -12.15 -19.49 11.77
N HIS A 76 -12.65 -18.29 11.49
CA HIS A 76 -13.26 -17.39 12.46
C HIS A 76 -14.57 -17.99 13.02
N GLU A 77 -15.44 -18.49 12.15
CA GLU A 77 -16.72 -19.13 12.51
C GLU A 77 -16.54 -20.42 13.33
N ALA A 78 -15.44 -21.14 13.11
CA ALA A 78 -15.08 -22.31 13.92
C ALA A 78 -14.66 -21.97 15.37
N GLY A 79 -14.76 -20.70 15.79
CA GLY A 79 -14.42 -20.24 17.13
C GLY A 79 -12.93 -19.99 17.37
N THR A 80 -12.16 -19.86 16.30
CA THR A 80 -10.71 -19.64 16.33
C THR A 80 -10.34 -18.26 15.75
N ALA A 81 -11.06 -17.22 16.16
CA ALA A 81 -10.85 -15.85 15.65
C ALA A 81 -9.38 -15.39 15.73
N GLU A 82 -8.66 -15.76 16.77
CA GLU A 82 -7.23 -15.45 16.90
C GLU A 82 -6.40 -16.12 15.80
N LEU A 83 -6.68 -17.39 15.50
CA LEU A 83 -6.01 -18.10 14.41
C LEU A 83 -6.38 -17.51 13.04
N ALA A 84 -7.65 -17.15 12.83
CA ALA A 84 -8.09 -16.51 11.60
C ALA A 84 -7.30 -15.22 11.31
N ARG A 85 -7.02 -14.43 12.34
CA ARG A 85 -6.22 -13.21 12.23
C ARG A 85 -4.75 -13.45 11.87
N LEU A 86 -4.22 -14.64 12.17
CA LEU A 86 -2.82 -14.99 11.91
C LEU A 86 -2.61 -15.70 10.56
N PHE A 87 -3.60 -16.47 10.12
CA PHE A 87 -3.49 -17.34 8.95
C PHE A 87 -4.40 -16.90 7.80
N LYS A 88 -3.83 -16.25 6.81
CA LYS A 88 -4.52 -15.80 5.60
C LYS A 88 -5.26 -16.94 4.87
N TRP A 89 -4.64 -18.09 4.80
CA TRP A 89 -5.15 -19.28 4.12
C TRP A 89 -5.92 -20.16 5.12
N GLY A 90 -7.11 -19.80 5.46
CA GLY A 90 -7.96 -20.57 6.38
C GLY A 90 -8.42 -21.91 5.80
N ILE A 91 -9.62 -22.34 6.18
CA ILE A 91 -10.25 -23.57 5.66
C ILE A 91 -11.04 -23.23 4.38
N GLY A 92 -10.86 -24.02 3.33
CA GLY A 92 -11.56 -23.86 2.06
C GLY A 92 -10.99 -22.79 1.14
N PRO A 93 -11.76 -22.31 0.15
CA PRO A 93 -11.29 -21.31 -0.81
C PRO A 93 -11.07 -19.95 -0.16
N TYR A 94 -10.14 -19.17 -0.70
CA TYR A 94 -9.87 -17.81 -0.26
C TYR A 94 -10.94 -16.83 -0.78
N VAL A 95 -11.92 -16.54 0.07
CA VAL A 95 -13.09 -15.73 -0.27
C VAL A 95 -12.87 -14.23 -0.03
N ASN A 96 -11.95 -13.84 0.85
CA ASN A 96 -11.70 -12.43 1.18
C ASN A 96 -11.38 -11.57 -0.05
N GLY A 97 -10.83 -12.16 -1.12
CA GLY A 97 -10.55 -11.49 -2.39
C GLY A 97 -11.79 -10.92 -3.09
N LEU A 98 -12.98 -11.46 -2.83
CA LEU A 98 -14.25 -10.99 -3.40
C LEU A 98 -14.64 -9.59 -2.92
N PHE A 99 -14.08 -9.13 -1.81
CA PHE A 99 -14.35 -7.80 -1.24
C PHE A 99 -13.45 -6.71 -1.82
N THR A 100 -12.45 -7.06 -2.64
CA THR A 100 -11.56 -6.07 -3.25
C THR A 100 -12.19 -5.46 -4.48
N GLN A 101 -12.19 -4.11 -4.57
CA GLN A 101 -12.74 -3.33 -5.70
C GLN A 101 -14.14 -3.82 -6.11
N SER A 102 -15.00 -4.12 -5.16
CA SER A 102 -16.30 -4.72 -5.42
C SER A 102 -17.38 -4.19 -4.48
N GLY A 103 -18.64 -4.39 -4.88
CA GLY A 103 -19.82 -4.13 -4.04
C GLY A 103 -20.34 -5.40 -3.33
N PHE A 104 -19.51 -6.42 -3.11
CA PHE A 104 -19.93 -7.70 -2.55
C PHE A 104 -20.42 -7.59 -1.10
N GLY A 105 -19.88 -6.63 -0.33
CA GLY A 105 -20.31 -6.35 1.04
C GLY A 105 -19.59 -5.12 1.60
N VAL A 106 -20.04 -4.67 2.77
CA VAL A 106 -19.41 -3.56 3.51
C VAL A 106 -18.41 -4.14 4.51
N VAL A 107 -17.13 -3.96 4.26
CA VAL A 107 -16.07 -4.45 5.15
C VAL A 107 -15.99 -3.54 6.37
N THR A 108 -16.14 -4.11 7.55
CA THR A 108 -16.15 -3.41 8.84
C THR A 108 -14.85 -3.54 9.59
N GLN A 109 -14.04 -4.55 9.26
CA GLN A 109 -12.77 -4.80 9.94
C GLN A 109 -11.84 -5.60 9.02
N ILE A 110 -10.55 -5.29 9.05
CA ILE A 110 -9.50 -6.14 8.47
C ILE A 110 -8.37 -6.36 9.49
N THR A 111 -7.69 -7.48 9.36
CA THR A 111 -6.44 -7.75 10.06
C THR A 111 -5.30 -7.78 9.04
N ILE A 112 -4.24 -7.01 9.31
CA ILE A 112 -3.09 -6.85 8.42
C ILE A 112 -1.81 -7.30 9.12
N ALA A 113 -0.99 -8.06 8.43
CA ALA A 113 0.39 -8.33 8.84
C ALA A 113 1.25 -7.08 8.62
N LEU A 114 1.97 -6.66 9.66
CA LEU A 114 2.90 -5.54 9.58
C LEU A 114 4.33 -6.05 9.46
N ALA A 115 5.12 -5.40 8.62
CA ALA A 115 6.56 -5.63 8.53
C ALA A 115 7.27 -4.99 9.72
N ARG A 116 8.36 -5.61 10.18
CA ARG A 116 9.21 -4.99 11.21
C ARG A 116 9.89 -3.74 10.65
N LYS A 117 10.00 -2.72 11.50
CA LYS A 117 10.75 -1.50 11.18
C LYS A 117 12.23 -1.86 11.07
N PRO A 118 12.91 -1.54 9.96
CA PRO A 118 14.34 -1.75 9.85
C PRO A 118 15.12 -0.78 10.73
N GLU A 119 16.31 -1.15 11.16
CA GLU A 119 17.20 -0.27 11.95
C GLU A 119 17.54 1.01 11.19
N THR A 120 17.66 0.92 9.87
CA THR A 120 18.00 2.07 9.01
C THR A 120 17.20 2.02 7.72
N THR A 121 16.64 3.16 7.34
CA THR A 121 16.04 3.39 6.01
C THR A 121 16.81 4.48 5.30
N LYS A 122 17.22 4.25 4.05
CA LYS A 122 17.87 5.24 3.19
C LYS A 122 16.98 5.54 1.99
N ILE A 123 16.82 6.83 1.70
CA ILE A 123 16.17 7.31 0.49
C ILE A 123 17.26 7.93 -0.38
N CYS A 124 17.39 7.44 -1.62
CA CYS A 124 18.33 7.95 -2.59
C CYS A 124 17.56 8.58 -3.75
N LEU A 125 17.87 9.82 -4.07
CA LEU A 125 17.28 10.55 -5.19
C LEU A 125 18.35 10.72 -6.27
N PHE A 126 18.02 10.35 -7.48
CA PHE A 126 18.89 10.46 -8.65
C PHE A 126 18.18 11.29 -9.72
N ASN A 127 18.93 12.18 -10.36
CA ASN A 127 18.44 12.91 -11.52
C ASN A 127 19.05 12.31 -12.78
N LEU A 128 18.23 12.03 -13.79
CA LEU A 128 18.67 11.66 -15.14
C LEU A 128 18.69 12.94 -15.98
N PRO A 129 19.88 13.46 -16.37
CA PRO A 129 19.97 14.74 -17.04
C PRO A 129 19.50 14.72 -18.52
N SER A 130 19.29 13.54 -19.10
CA SER A 130 18.83 13.37 -20.48
C SER A 130 17.94 12.13 -20.59
N ASP A 131 16.96 12.19 -21.50
CA ASP A 131 16.07 11.06 -21.81
C ASP A 131 16.82 9.87 -22.44
N ASP A 132 17.98 10.11 -23.06
CA ASP A 132 18.85 9.05 -23.61
C ASP A 132 19.36 8.10 -22.53
N LEU A 133 19.33 8.52 -21.28
CA LEU A 133 19.70 7.70 -20.12
C LEU A 133 18.57 6.83 -19.59
N LEU A 134 17.39 6.91 -20.15
CA LEU A 134 16.22 6.16 -19.66
C LEU A 134 16.44 4.65 -19.79
N GLU A 135 16.83 4.17 -20.96
CA GLU A 135 17.07 2.74 -21.21
C GLU A 135 18.13 2.17 -20.28
N PRO A 136 19.38 2.73 -20.23
CA PRO A 136 20.40 2.23 -19.30
C PRO A 136 20.00 2.37 -17.82
N ALA A 137 19.20 3.36 -17.46
CA ALA A 137 18.68 3.49 -16.10
C ALA A 137 17.69 2.37 -15.75
N VAL A 138 16.79 2.02 -16.66
CA VAL A 138 15.85 0.90 -16.49
C VAL A 138 16.61 -0.42 -16.34
N ASP A 139 17.64 -0.66 -17.14
CA ASP A 139 18.47 -1.86 -17.02
C ASP A 139 19.20 -1.92 -15.68
N LYS A 140 19.73 -0.79 -15.23
CA LYS A 140 20.38 -0.73 -13.91
C LYS A 140 19.38 -0.92 -12.76
N ILE A 141 18.15 -0.43 -12.87
CA ILE A 141 17.08 -0.68 -11.90
C ILE A 141 16.76 -2.18 -11.83
N ARG A 142 16.67 -2.86 -12.98
CA ARG A 142 16.40 -4.31 -13.02
C ARG A 142 17.50 -5.10 -12.35
N GLU A 143 18.75 -4.72 -12.59
CA GLU A 143 19.94 -5.31 -11.94
C GLU A 143 19.86 -5.13 -10.41
N LEU A 144 19.62 -3.90 -9.92
CA LEU A 144 19.51 -3.60 -8.50
C LEU A 144 18.35 -4.37 -7.81
N LEU A 145 17.20 -4.50 -8.46
CA LEU A 145 16.09 -5.29 -7.96
C LEU A 145 16.43 -6.78 -7.85
N SER A 146 17.28 -7.27 -8.73
CA SER A 146 17.77 -8.66 -8.72
C SER A 146 18.83 -8.91 -7.64
N GLU A 147 19.72 -7.93 -7.42
CA GLU A 147 20.86 -8.07 -6.50
C GLU A 147 20.50 -7.81 -5.04
N LEU A 148 19.44 -7.00 -4.80
CA LEU A 148 19.05 -6.53 -3.46
C LEU A 148 17.63 -6.96 -3.06
N PRO A 149 17.27 -8.25 -3.20
CA PRO A 149 15.94 -8.72 -2.82
C PRO A 149 15.72 -8.55 -1.31
N GLY A 150 14.56 -8.00 -0.92
CA GLY A 150 14.20 -7.77 0.49
C GLY A 150 14.91 -6.58 1.15
N ILE A 151 15.87 -5.93 0.47
CA ILE A 151 16.55 -4.72 0.94
C ILE A 151 15.91 -3.48 0.31
N LEU A 152 15.63 -3.53 -0.99
CA LEU A 152 14.94 -2.45 -1.68
C LEU A 152 13.44 -2.45 -1.37
N GLY A 153 12.99 -1.39 -0.71
CA GLY A 153 11.56 -1.19 -0.42
C GLY A 153 10.76 -0.71 -1.65
N GLY A 154 11.43 -0.13 -2.63
CA GLY A 154 10.82 0.32 -3.89
C GLY A 154 11.74 1.26 -4.67
N ILE A 155 11.55 1.31 -5.98
CA ILE A 155 12.19 2.26 -6.89
C ILE A 155 11.09 2.92 -7.73
N ASN A 156 11.04 4.26 -7.72
CA ASN A 156 10.10 5.02 -8.52
C ASN A 156 10.87 5.81 -9.58
N LEU A 157 10.57 5.55 -10.84
CA LEU A 157 11.03 6.37 -11.96
C LEU A 157 9.94 7.38 -12.29
N MET A 158 10.25 8.66 -12.20
CA MET A 158 9.30 9.75 -12.40
C MET A 158 9.81 10.70 -13.46
N ASN A 159 8.93 11.09 -14.37
CA ASN A 159 9.23 12.19 -15.26
C ASN A 159 9.02 13.55 -14.57
N ARG A 160 9.49 14.62 -15.19
CA ARG A 160 9.39 15.99 -14.70
C ARG A 160 7.95 16.40 -14.38
N HIS A 161 6.97 16.03 -15.21
CA HIS A 161 5.56 16.36 -15.01
C HIS A 161 4.99 15.68 -13.77
N ARG A 162 5.38 14.44 -13.52
CA ARG A 162 4.96 13.72 -12.30
C ARG A 162 5.53 14.38 -11.05
N VAL A 163 6.79 14.77 -11.07
CA VAL A 163 7.42 15.46 -9.94
C VAL A 163 6.73 16.82 -9.68
N LEU A 164 6.44 17.57 -10.74
CA LEU A 164 5.72 18.84 -10.61
C LEU A 164 4.33 18.65 -10.02
N ALA A 165 3.56 17.68 -10.52
CA ALA A 165 2.21 17.40 -10.04
C ALA A 165 2.13 16.98 -8.55
N MET A 166 3.26 16.63 -7.95
CA MET A 166 3.34 16.35 -6.50
C MET A 166 3.55 17.62 -5.67
N THR A 167 4.02 18.72 -6.27
CA THR A 167 4.45 19.92 -5.56
C THR A 167 3.63 21.17 -5.91
N ALA A 168 3.00 21.20 -7.08
CA ALA A 168 2.22 22.32 -7.58
C ALA A 168 1.04 21.89 -8.44
N PRO A 169 0.00 22.73 -8.58
CA PRO A 169 -1.04 22.52 -9.59
C PRO A 169 -0.43 22.44 -10.99
N TYR A 170 -1.07 21.65 -11.87
CA TYR A 170 -0.63 21.58 -13.27
C TYR A 170 -0.75 22.97 -13.91
N PRO A 171 0.26 23.44 -14.68
CA PRO A 171 0.26 24.77 -15.26
C PRO A 171 -0.88 24.95 -16.27
N ALA A 172 -1.30 26.20 -16.46
CA ALA A 172 -2.31 26.54 -17.47
C ALA A 172 -1.78 26.23 -18.90
N ALA A 173 -2.70 25.96 -19.82
CA ALA A 173 -2.34 25.62 -21.20
C ALA A 173 -1.47 26.72 -21.88
N SER A 174 -1.60 27.98 -21.46
CA SER A 174 -0.79 29.11 -21.94
C SER A 174 0.68 29.08 -21.48
N GLU A 175 0.99 28.27 -20.47
CA GLU A 175 2.34 28.11 -19.91
C GLU A 175 3.06 26.87 -20.47
N LEU A 176 2.38 26.13 -21.32
CA LEU A 176 2.92 24.94 -21.97
C LEU A 176 3.54 25.29 -23.33
N ASP A 177 4.50 24.48 -23.77
CA ASP A 177 5.06 24.60 -25.11
C ASP A 177 4.05 24.11 -26.19
N SER A 178 4.44 24.24 -27.48
CA SER A 178 3.61 23.81 -28.59
C SER A 178 3.26 22.31 -28.63
N ARG A 179 3.95 21.51 -27.82
CA ARG A 179 3.70 20.05 -27.64
C ARG A 179 2.81 19.78 -26.42
N GLY A 180 2.34 20.82 -25.71
CA GLY A 180 1.63 20.67 -24.45
C GLY A 180 2.54 20.26 -23.28
N LEU A 181 3.83 20.52 -23.38
CA LEU A 181 4.83 20.22 -22.36
C LEU A 181 5.31 21.49 -21.67
N MET A 182 5.76 21.36 -20.43
CA MET A 182 6.43 22.46 -19.74
C MET A 182 7.73 22.82 -20.45
N PRO A 183 8.05 24.13 -20.60
CA PRO A 183 9.37 24.56 -21.07
C PRO A 183 10.48 24.03 -20.16
N GLU A 184 11.67 23.87 -20.70
CA GLU A 184 12.87 23.41 -19.97
C GLU A 184 13.30 24.39 -18.87
#